data_4888e20782563f810368b005acdac4f2
#
_entry.id   4888e20782563f810368b005acdac4f2
#
_cell.length_a   1.000
_cell.length_b   1.000
_cell.length_c   1.000
_cell.angle_alpha   90.00
_cell.angle_beta   90.00
_cell.angle_gamma   90.00
#
_symmetry.space_group_name_H-M   'P 1'
#
loop_
_entity.id
_entity.type
_entity.pdbx_description
1 polymer ?
#
loop_
_entity_poly.entity_id
_entity_poly.type
_entity_poly.pdbx_seq_one_letter_code
_entity_poly.pdbx_strand_id
1 'polypeptide(L)'
;MKVGIINVTGYAGSELARILYQHPEVKLTSVTGRSAAGQKLGEVFPHLSSLDLTITPELEGSLDLVFSALPHKASAEAVIPVLKDSIKVVDISADFRLKQADEYQEWYGVQHPDPAYLEEAVYGLTELHRDEIKSAQLVANPGCYPTSAILALAPAIKHNLIEGDIIIDSKSGISGAGRSLSLSTHYSEVNENVMAYSLGGHRHLPEITQELAALTEEKLSIMFLTHLVPMTRGILSSCYARLRSTSSGNGSEPGHDIRQLYQEFYSDHPFVVVTPRPPQTKQTLGNNQCLVYPTVDQRTGRLIVISCLDNLVKGAAGQAVQNMNLMCGFPEETSLEALAVYP
;
A
#
# COMPACT_ATOMS: atom_id res chain seq x y z
N MET A 1 9.56 -16.27 15.66
CA MET A 1 10.40 -15.31 14.92
C MET A 1 10.43 -13.98 15.67
N LYS A 2 11.58 -13.28 15.74
CA LYS A 2 11.73 -11.98 16.42
C LYS A 2 11.76 -10.87 15.37
N VAL A 3 10.94 -9.86 15.57
CA VAL A 3 10.85 -8.72 14.64
C VAL A 3 11.07 -7.39 15.33
N GLY A 4 11.56 -6.42 14.54
CA GLY A 4 11.76 -5.04 14.95
C GLY A 4 10.95 -4.06 14.09
N ILE A 5 10.60 -2.91 14.66
CA ILE A 5 9.98 -1.79 13.91
C ILE A 5 10.84 -0.54 14.07
N ILE A 6 11.34 -0.01 12.97
CA ILE A 6 11.96 1.31 12.93
C ILE A 6 10.86 2.37 12.80
N ASN A 7 10.83 3.34 13.72
CA ASN A 7 9.84 4.43 13.80
C ASN A 7 8.41 3.95 14.11
N VAL A 8 8.25 3.26 15.25
CA VAL A 8 6.94 2.81 15.75
C VAL A 8 5.98 3.96 16.05
N THR A 9 6.48 5.18 16.24
CA THR A 9 5.69 6.36 16.66
C THR A 9 4.86 7.01 15.54
N GLY A 10 5.03 6.57 14.29
CA GLY A 10 4.15 6.94 13.18
C GLY A 10 2.87 6.12 13.14
N TYR A 11 1.87 6.54 12.35
CA TYR A 11 0.61 5.78 12.20
C TYR A 11 0.83 4.37 11.64
N ALA A 12 1.66 4.21 10.60
CA ALA A 12 1.97 2.89 10.05
C ALA A 12 2.72 2.00 11.05
N GLY A 13 3.68 2.57 11.79
CA GLY A 13 4.43 1.82 12.82
C GLY A 13 3.56 1.37 13.98
N SER A 14 2.66 2.22 14.49
CA SER A 14 1.73 1.84 15.55
C SER A 14 0.69 0.81 15.08
N GLU A 15 0.25 0.90 13.83
CA GLU A 15 -0.65 -0.09 13.22
C GLU A 15 0.05 -1.44 13.02
N LEU A 16 1.32 -1.45 12.58
CA LEU A 16 2.15 -2.66 12.55
C LEU A 16 2.22 -3.32 13.94
N ALA A 17 2.54 -2.54 14.97
CA ALA A 17 2.62 -3.08 16.33
C ALA A 17 1.30 -3.72 16.77
N ARG A 18 0.15 -3.11 16.42
CA ARG A 18 -1.18 -3.64 16.70
C ARG A 18 -1.44 -4.97 16.01
N ILE A 19 -1.11 -5.08 14.72
CA ILE A 19 -1.32 -6.31 13.94
C ILE A 19 -0.37 -7.42 14.43
N LEU A 20 0.92 -7.11 14.60
CA LEU A 20 1.92 -8.07 15.05
C LEU A 20 1.68 -8.60 16.46
N TYR A 21 0.99 -7.84 17.33
CA TYR A 21 0.60 -8.31 18.66
C TYR A 21 -0.25 -9.59 18.62
N GLN A 22 -1.05 -9.77 17.58
CA GLN A 22 -1.93 -10.93 17.42
C GLN A 22 -1.29 -12.06 16.59
N HIS A 23 -0.08 -11.87 16.08
CA HIS A 23 0.55 -12.84 15.19
C HIS A 23 1.10 -14.04 15.99
N PRO A 24 0.63 -15.28 15.73
CA PRO A 24 0.99 -16.44 16.54
C PRO A 24 2.46 -16.83 16.45
N GLU A 25 3.11 -16.62 15.31
CA GLU A 25 4.47 -17.06 15.00
C GLU A 25 5.54 -15.97 15.18
N VAL A 26 5.10 -14.73 15.46
CA VAL A 26 5.98 -13.55 15.50
C VAL A 26 5.92 -12.87 16.85
N LYS A 27 7.07 -12.47 17.35
CA LYS A 27 7.18 -11.65 18.55
C LYS A 27 7.86 -10.32 18.22
N LEU A 28 7.15 -9.21 18.41
CA LEU A 28 7.73 -7.88 18.36
C LEU A 28 8.64 -7.69 19.59
N THR A 29 9.94 -7.49 19.38
CA THR A 29 10.93 -7.44 20.45
C THR A 29 11.70 -6.14 20.52
N SER A 30 11.74 -5.35 19.44
CA SER A 30 12.46 -4.07 19.37
C SER A 30 11.67 -3.03 18.61
N VAL A 31 11.55 -1.84 19.17
CA VAL A 31 10.84 -0.72 18.54
C VAL A 31 11.62 0.57 18.70
N THR A 32 11.77 1.33 17.63
CA THR A 32 12.49 2.60 17.69
C THR A 32 11.59 3.81 17.46
N GLY A 33 12.06 4.97 17.98
CA GLY A 33 11.38 6.25 17.77
C GLY A 33 12.16 7.38 18.45
N ARG A 34 12.85 8.21 17.65
CA ARG A 34 13.78 9.22 18.16
C ARG A 34 13.14 10.19 19.17
N SER A 35 11.95 10.69 18.90
CA SER A 35 11.28 11.68 19.76
C SER A 35 10.67 11.11 21.05
N ALA A 36 10.56 9.79 21.16
CA ALA A 36 9.96 9.08 22.29
C ALA A 36 10.90 8.05 22.91
N ALA A 37 12.22 8.12 22.59
CA ALA A 37 13.21 7.22 23.14
C ALA A 37 13.23 7.28 24.69
N GLY A 38 13.25 6.10 25.32
CA GLY A 38 13.18 5.94 26.76
C GLY A 38 11.76 5.81 27.34
N GLN A 39 10.72 6.12 26.56
CA GLN A 39 9.32 5.96 27.00
C GLN A 39 8.81 4.54 26.74
N LYS A 40 7.86 4.07 27.54
CA LYS A 40 7.11 2.86 27.22
C LYS A 40 6.19 3.10 26.03
N LEU A 41 6.04 2.09 25.16
CA LEU A 41 5.13 2.17 24.01
C LEU A 41 3.69 2.48 24.45
N GLY A 42 3.23 1.90 25.57
CA GLY A 42 1.92 2.14 26.15
C GLY A 42 1.73 3.55 26.72
N GLU A 43 2.79 4.29 27.05
CA GLU A 43 2.72 5.69 27.45
C GLU A 43 2.47 6.61 26.25
N VAL A 44 3.08 6.28 25.10
CA VAL A 44 2.87 7.02 23.86
C VAL A 44 1.56 6.64 23.19
N PHE A 45 1.19 5.36 23.26
CA PHE A 45 -0.02 4.77 22.66
C PHE A 45 -0.74 3.89 23.69
N PRO A 46 -1.64 4.43 24.53
CA PRO A 46 -2.32 3.66 25.58
C PRO A 46 -3.03 2.39 25.10
N HIS A 47 -3.54 2.38 23.86
CA HIS A 47 -4.16 1.21 23.26
C HIS A 47 -3.18 0.06 22.94
N LEU A 48 -1.87 0.32 22.98
CA LEU A 48 -0.81 -0.68 22.84
C LEU A 48 -0.13 -1.04 24.17
N SER A 49 -0.74 -0.70 25.31
CA SER A 49 -0.16 -0.92 26.65
C SER A 49 0.08 -2.40 26.99
N SER A 50 -0.60 -3.33 26.32
CA SER A 50 -0.32 -4.77 26.46
C SER A 50 1.03 -5.20 25.85
N LEU A 51 1.63 -4.36 25.01
CA LEU A 51 3.00 -4.51 24.51
C LEU A 51 3.94 -3.83 25.50
N ASP A 52 4.54 -4.60 26.41
CA ASP A 52 5.52 -4.07 27.38
C ASP A 52 6.88 -3.84 26.73
N LEU A 53 6.94 -2.85 25.81
CA LEU A 53 8.13 -2.47 25.08
C LEU A 53 8.55 -1.05 25.43
N THR A 54 9.86 -0.85 25.57
CA THR A 54 10.47 0.48 25.67
C THR A 54 10.90 0.91 24.27
N ILE A 55 10.58 2.13 23.88
CA ILE A 55 11.02 2.72 22.62
C ILE A 55 12.50 3.10 22.77
N THR A 56 13.35 2.61 21.88
CA THR A 56 14.79 2.87 21.89
C THR A 56 15.20 3.76 20.71
N PRO A 57 16.36 4.44 20.76
CA PRO A 57 16.84 5.23 19.63
C PRO A 57 17.23 4.34 18.44
N GLU A 58 17.71 3.12 18.71
CA GLU A 58 18.18 2.14 17.73
C GLU A 58 17.58 0.76 18.02
N LEU A 59 17.60 -0.14 17.01
CA LEU A 59 17.15 -1.52 17.18
C LEU A 59 18.07 -2.27 18.15
N GLU A 60 17.49 -3.14 18.96
CA GLU A 60 18.19 -3.92 19.97
C GLU A 60 17.97 -5.43 19.82
N GLY A 61 18.98 -6.22 20.18
CA GLY A 61 18.92 -7.67 20.16
C GLY A 61 19.06 -8.29 18.76
N SER A 62 18.95 -9.62 18.70
CA SER A 62 18.93 -10.34 17.43
C SER A 62 17.53 -10.32 16.82
N LEU A 63 17.41 -9.94 15.56
CA LEU A 63 16.16 -9.85 14.82
C LEU A 63 16.22 -10.73 13.58
N ASP A 64 15.12 -11.34 13.23
CA ASP A 64 14.97 -12.17 12.03
C ASP A 64 14.44 -11.32 10.85
N LEU A 65 13.64 -10.30 11.17
CA LEU A 65 13.09 -9.37 10.18
C LEU A 65 12.86 -7.99 10.82
N VAL A 66 13.02 -6.95 10.02
CA VAL A 66 12.78 -5.56 10.41
C VAL A 66 11.77 -4.91 9.47
N PHE A 67 10.80 -4.21 10.05
CA PHE A 67 9.94 -3.27 9.33
C PHE A 67 10.49 -1.86 9.46
N SER A 68 10.61 -1.15 8.34
CA SER A 68 10.88 0.28 8.36
C SER A 68 9.60 1.06 8.09
N ALA A 69 9.17 1.87 9.07
CA ALA A 69 8.06 2.81 8.97
C ALA A 69 8.55 4.27 8.99
N LEU A 70 9.78 4.51 8.53
CA LEU A 70 10.36 5.82 8.41
C LEU A 70 9.72 6.62 7.25
N PRO A 71 9.76 7.95 7.30
CA PRO A 71 9.47 8.76 6.13
C PRO A 71 10.42 8.45 4.98
N HIS A 72 9.96 8.65 3.74
CA HIS A 72 10.84 8.62 2.56
C HIS A 72 12.04 9.58 2.76
N LYS A 73 13.16 9.28 2.10
CA LYS A 73 14.49 9.90 2.20
C LYS A 73 15.27 9.56 3.48
N ALA A 74 14.63 8.95 4.48
CA ALA A 74 15.30 8.59 5.72
C ALA A 74 15.39 7.07 5.93
N SER A 75 14.61 6.30 5.18
CA SER A 75 14.54 4.86 5.35
C SER A 75 15.76 4.14 4.78
N ALA A 76 16.19 4.50 3.58
CA ALA A 76 17.30 3.81 2.93
C ALA A 76 18.58 3.83 3.78
N GLU A 77 18.94 4.97 4.38
CA GLU A 77 20.10 5.08 5.26
C GLU A 77 20.00 4.16 6.49
N ALA A 78 18.79 3.98 7.04
CA ALA A 78 18.57 3.14 8.21
C ALA A 78 18.48 1.64 7.86
N VAL A 79 17.97 1.32 6.67
CA VAL A 79 17.68 -0.06 6.21
C VAL A 79 18.94 -0.74 5.65
N ILE A 80 19.78 -0.03 4.91
CA ILE A 80 20.97 -0.59 4.26
C ILE A 80 21.91 -1.30 5.26
N PRO A 81 22.22 -0.75 6.46
CA PRO A 81 23.00 -1.48 7.45
C PRO A 81 22.35 -2.80 7.91
N VAL A 82 21.02 -2.81 8.09
CA VAL A 82 20.26 -4.00 8.49
C VAL A 82 20.35 -5.11 7.44
N LEU A 83 20.26 -4.73 6.15
CA LEU A 83 20.41 -5.66 5.03
C LEU A 83 21.82 -6.28 4.96
N LYS A 84 22.86 -5.49 5.26
CA LYS A 84 24.25 -5.98 5.31
C LYS A 84 24.48 -7.02 6.40
N ASP A 85 23.68 -6.98 7.46
CA ASP A 85 23.67 -8.00 8.52
C ASP A 85 22.82 -9.24 8.16
N SER A 86 22.39 -9.34 6.88
CA SER A 86 21.54 -10.44 6.35
C SER A 86 20.18 -10.58 7.02
N ILE A 87 19.66 -9.52 7.63
CA ILE A 87 18.33 -9.47 8.21
C ILE A 87 17.33 -9.10 7.10
N LYS A 88 16.19 -9.80 7.05
CA LYS A 88 15.13 -9.48 6.10
C LYS A 88 14.47 -8.14 6.43
N VAL A 89 14.08 -7.39 5.40
CA VAL A 89 13.46 -6.07 5.58
C VAL A 89 12.19 -5.93 4.75
N VAL A 90 11.14 -5.40 5.38
CA VAL A 90 9.97 -4.83 4.68
C VAL A 90 9.97 -3.32 4.92
N ASP A 91 10.22 -2.55 3.86
CA ASP A 91 10.26 -1.11 3.91
C ASP A 91 8.92 -0.49 3.48
N ILE A 92 8.25 0.25 4.38
CA ILE A 92 6.98 0.92 4.10
C ILE A 92 7.20 2.31 3.47
N SER A 93 8.42 2.81 3.49
CA SER A 93 8.76 4.07 2.83
C SER A 93 8.72 3.94 1.30
N ALA A 94 9.01 5.02 0.62
CA ALA A 94 9.10 5.01 -0.84
C ALA A 94 10.53 4.77 -1.37
N ASP A 95 11.50 4.58 -0.46
CA ASP A 95 12.92 4.68 -0.83
C ASP A 95 13.40 3.52 -1.73
N PHE A 96 12.70 2.40 -1.75
CA PHE A 96 13.06 1.24 -2.57
C PHE A 96 12.00 0.84 -3.62
N ARG A 97 10.95 1.65 -3.84
CA ARG A 97 9.84 1.28 -4.73
C ARG A 97 10.16 1.44 -6.20
N LEU A 98 10.92 2.50 -6.55
CA LEU A 98 11.26 2.80 -7.94
C LEU A 98 12.54 2.07 -8.32
N LYS A 99 12.56 1.44 -9.50
CA LYS A 99 13.71 0.68 -10.01
C LYS A 99 14.82 1.60 -10.55
N GLN A 100 14.46 2.77 -11.06
CA GLN A 100 15.41 3.70 -11.67
C GLN A 100 15.85 4.78 -10.70
N ALA A 101 17.16 4.88 -10.44
CA ALA A 101 17.74 5.86 -9.52
C ALA A 101 17.49 7.31 -9.96
N ASP A 102 17.51 7.57 -11.26
CA ASP A 102 17.27 8.89 -11.83
C ASP A 102 15.81 9.31 -11.62
N GLU A 103 14.86 8.37 -11.78
CA GLU A 103 13.44 8.60 -11.52
C GLU A 103 13.19 8.84 -10.02
N TYR A 104 13.86 8.07 -9.14
CA TYR A 104 13.81 8.32 -7.70
C TYR A 104 14.31 9.73 -7.37
N GLN A 105 15.45 10.14 -7.94
CA GLN A 105 16.00 11.49 -7.74
C GLN A 105 15.05 12.59 -8.25
N GLU A 106 14.44 12.40 -9.41
CA GLU A 106 13.47 13.34 -9.99
C GLU A 106 12.28 13.55 -9.06
N TRP A 107 11.66 12.47 -8.58
CA TRP A 107 10.43 12.54 -7.80
C TRP A 107 10.64 12.85 -6.30
N TYR A 108 11.78 12.45 -5.74
CA TYR A 108 12.06 12.66 -4.32
C TYR A 108 13.06 13.78 -4.06
N GLY A 109 13.75 14.29 -5.09
CA GLY A 109 14.69 15.42 -4.99
C GLY A 109 15.96 15.11 -4.21
N VAL A 110 16.32 13.85 -4.03
CA VAL A 110 17.54 13.36 -3.37
C VAL A 110 18.09 12.16 -4.12
N GLN A 111 19.40 11.98 -4.11
CA GLN A 111 20.02 10.76 -4.62
C GLN A 111 19.77 9.60 -3.66
N HIS A 112 19.54 8.41 -4.21
CA HIS A 112 19.48 7.21 -3.40
C HIS A 112 20.88 6.86 -2.86
N PRO A 113 21.03 6.54 -1.55
CA PRO A 113 22.36 6.32 -0.95
C PRO A 113 23.09 5.09 -1.51
N ASP A 114 22.36 4.09 -2.01
CA ASP A 114 22.93 2.91 -2.65
C ASP A 114 21.94 2.35 -3.69
N PRO A 115 22.06 2.78 -4.97
CA PRO A 115 21.12 2.40 -6.04
C PRO A 115 21.06 0.90 -6.34
N ALA A 116 22.07 0.10 -5.98
CA ALA A 116 22.05 -1.34 -6.19
C ALA A 116 20.85 -2.00 -5.50
N TYR A 117 20.47 -1.51 -4.33
CA TYR A 117 19.30 -2.02 -3.61
C TYR A 117 17.96 -1.68 -4.28
N LEU A 118 17.89 -0.72 -5.21
CA LEU A 118 16.68 -0.47 -6.00
C LEU A 118 16.39 -1.63 -6.97
N GLU A 119 17.44 -2.22 -7.54
CA GLU A 119 17.33 -3.38 -8.42
C GLU A 119 16.96 -4.65 -7.64
N GLU A 120 17.56 -4.83 -6.45
CA GLU A 120 17.38 -6.00 -5.59
C GLU A 120 16.01 -6.02 -4.90
N ALA A 121 15.46 -4.85 -4.55
CA ALA A 121 14.19 -4.75 -3.85
C ALA A 121 13.05 -5.35 -4.68
N VAL A 122 12.25 -6.22 -4.07
CA VAL A 122 11.02 -6.73 -4.68
C VAL A 122 9.87 -5.79 -4.32
N TYR A 123 9.07 -5.41 -5.31
CA TYR A 123 7.87 -4.62 -5.07
C TYR A 123 6.81 -5.46 -4.35
N GLY A 124 6.37 -5.00 -3.19
CA GLY A 124 5.61 -5.79 -2.22
C GLY A 124 4.10 -5.84 -2.46
N LEU A 125 3.62 -5.80 -3.72
CA LEU A 125 2.22 -6.06 -4.04
C LEU A 125 2.04 -7.56 -4.29
N THR A 126 1.60 -8.29 -3.27
CA THR A 126 1.55 -9.74 -3.25
C THR A 126 0.69 -10.34 -4.37
N GLU A 127 -0.30 -9.62 -4.84
CA GLU A 127 -1.19 -10.02 -5.92
C GLU A 127 -0.50 -10.06 -7.29
N LEU A 128 0.65 -9.40 -7.44
CA LEU A 128 1.43 -9.39 -8.68
C LEU A 128 2.80 -10.06 -8.54
N HIS A 129 3.39 -10.05 -7.34
CA HIS A 129 4.80 -10.43 -7.12
C HIS A 129 4.97 -11.53 -6.05
N ARG A 130 3.96 -12.39 -5.85
CA ARG A 130 3.94 -13.39 -4.76
C ARG A 130 5.19 -14.28 -4.73
N ASP A 131 5.64 -14.76 -5.87
CA ASP A 131 6.75 -15.71 -5.92
C ASP A 131 8.11 -15.03 -5.70
N GLU A 132 8.29 -13.83 -6.19
CA GLU A 132 9.48 -13.01 -5.94
C GLU A 132 9.60 -12.64 -4.46
N ILE A 133 8.49 -12.28 -3.82
CA ILE A 133 8.44 -11.90 -2.40
C ILE A 133 8.89 -13.05 -1.50
N LYS A 134 8.53 -14.31 -1.81
CA LYS A 134 8.92 -15.47 -1.01
C LYS A 134 10.45 -15.61 -0.85
N SER A 135 11.21 -15.22 -1.87
CA SER A 135 12.66 -15.32 -1.88
C SER A 135 13.39 -14.02 -1.55
N ALA A 136 12.65 -12.93 -1.36
CA ALA A 136 13.22 -11.61 -1.17
C ALA A 136 13.92 -11.43 0.20
N GLN A 137 15.01 -10.68 0.21
CA GLN A 137 15.61 -10.14 1.43
C GLN A 137 15.08 -8.73 1.75
N LEU A 138 14.78 -7.95 0.71
CA LEU A 138 14.21 -6.61 0.80
C LEU A 138 12.90 -6.54 0.02
N VAL A 139 11.83 -6.18 0.69
CA VAL A 139 10.54 -5.90 0.06
C VAL A 139 10.20 -4.43 0.23
N ALA A 140 9.99 -3.75 -0.89
CA ALA A 140 9.49 -2.38 -0.96
C ALA A 140 7.96 -2.41 -0.90
N ASN A 141 7.39 -2.14 0.27
CA ASN A 141 5.94 -2.18 0.47
C ASN A 141 5.24 -1.05 -0.32
N PRO A 142 4.17 -1.33 -1.07
CA PRO A 142 3.49 -0.35 -1.89
C PRO A 142 2.97 0.87 -1.14
N GLY A 143 2.83 1.99 -1.84
CA GLY A 143 2.07 3.12 -1.36
C GLY A 143 0.56 2.82 -1.32
N CYS A 144 -0.16 3.51 -0.44
CA CYS A 144 -1.59 3.23 -0.24
C CYS A 144 -2.45 3.52 -1.49
N TYR A 145 -2.18 4.61 -2.20
CA TYR A 145 -2.83 4.89 -3.48
C TYR A 145 -2.42 3.92 -4.58
N PRO A 146 -1.11 3.60 -4.77
CA PRO A 146 -0.68 2.58 -5.71
C PRO A 146 -1.36 1.24 -5.49
N THR A 147 -1.42 0.75 -4.25
CA THR A 147 -2.15 -0.49 -3.93
C THR A 147 -3.59 -0.45 -4.47
N SER A 148 -4.33 0.63 -4.18
CA SER A 148 -5.72 0.79 -4.64
C SER A 148 -5.83 0.87 -6.16
N ALA A 149 -4.98 1.67 -6.81
CA ALA A 149 -5.05 1.93 -8.25
C ALA A 149 -4.57 0.72 -9.09
N ILE A 150 -3.47 0.10 -8.68
CA ILE A 150 -2.91 -1.07 -9.38
C ILE A 150 -3.88 -2.24 -9.30
N LEU A 151 -4.42 -2.55 -8.11
CA LEU A 151 -5.41 -3.62 -7.96
C LEU A 151 -6.72 -3.33 -8.71
N ALA A 152 -7.06 -2.05 -8.93
CA ALA A 152 -8.21 -1.70 -9.77
C ALA A 152 -7.95 -1.94 -11.26
N LEU A 153 -6.73 -1.74 -11.75
CA LEU A 153 -6.43 -1.68 -13.19
C LEU A 153 -5.70 -2.92 -13.73
N ALA A 154 -4.98 -3.64 -12.89
CA ALA A 154 -4.13 -4.76 -13.31
C ALA A 154 -4.88 -5.81 -14.17
N PRO A 155 -6.10 -6.28 -13.81
CA PRO A 155 -6.79 -7.26 -14.65
C PRO A 155 -7.11 -6.70 -16.05
N ALA A 156 -7.57 -5.45 -16.14
CA ALA A 156 -7.93 -4.85 -17.41
C ALA A 156 -6.72 -4.62 -18.34
N ILE A 157 -5.57 -4.23 -17.76
CA ILE A 157 -4.33 -4.02 -18.51
C ILE A 157 -3.73 -5.37 -18.92
N LYS A 158 -3.62 -6.33 -18.01
CA LYS A 158 -3.06 -7.66 -18.28
C LYS A 158 -3.79 -8.40 -19.40
N HIS A 159 -5.11 -8.22 -19.47
CA HIS A 159 -5.95 -8.82 -20.51
C HIS A 159 -6.17 -7.92 -21.71
N ASN A 160 -5.43 -6.80 -21.82
CA ASN A 160 -5.51 -5.87 -22.96
C ASN A 160 -6.93 -5.39 -23.29
N LEU A 161 -7.75 -5.14 -22.25
CA LEU A 161 -9.14 -4.72 -22.41
C LEU A 161 -9.30 -3.23 -22.66
N ILE A 162 -8.34 -2.41 -22.23
CA ILE A 162 -8.41 -0.95 -22.22
C ILE A 162 -7.31 -0.32 -23.05
N GLU A 163 -7.54 0.89 -23.49
CA GLU A 163 -6.53 1.76 -24.09
C GLU A 163 -5.61 2.34 -22.99
N GLY A 164 -4.40 2.74 -23.36
CA GLY A 164 -3.40 3.25 -22.42
C GLY A 164 -3.67 4.66 -21.88
N ASP A 165 -4.75 5.33 -22.27
CA ASP A 165 -5.18 6.63 -21.71
C ASP A 165 -6.09 6.41 -20.50
N ILE A 166 -5.52 6.59 -19.30
CA ILE A 166 -6.12 6.19 -18.03
C ILE A 166 -6.25 7.39 -17.10
N ILE A 167 -7.41 7.53 -16.45
CA ILE A 167 -7.65 8.52 -15.41
C ILE A 167 -7.86 7.79 -14.08
N ILE A 168 -7.09 8.18 -13.06
CA ILE A 168 -7.20 7.70 -11.68
C ILE A 168 -7.53 8.90 -10.79
N ASP A 169 -8.71 8.90 -10.21
CA ASP A 169 -9.17 9.94 -9.30
C ASP A 169 -9.40 9.33 -7.90
N SER A 170 -8.48 9.62 -6.98
CA SER A 170 -8.42 8.99 -5.66
C SER A 170 -8.73 9.96 -4.53
N LYS A 171 -9.48 9.48 -3.54
CA LYS A 171 -9.85 10.18 -2.30
C LYS A 171 -9.23 9.42 -1.12
N SER A 172 -8.56 10.14 -0.22
CA SER A 172 -7.94 9.56 0.97
C SER A 172 -8.37 10.27 2.24
N GLY A 173 -8.50 9.49 3.29
CA GLY A 173 -8.56 10.01 4.64
C GLY A 173 -7.24 10.66 5.07
N ILE A 174 -7.33 11.54 6.05
CA ILE A 174 -6.24 12.42 6.50
C ILE A 174 -5.05 11.66 7.10
N SER A 175 -5.27 10.48 7.66
CA SER A 175 -4.17 9.66 8.22
C SER A 175 -3.10 9.28 7.19
N GLY A 176 -3.41 9.33 5.89
CA GLY A 176 -2.46 9.13 4.80
C GLY A 176 -1.35 10.19 4.75
N ALA A 177 -1.60 11.39 5.27
CA ALA A 177 -0.59 12.45 5.38
C ALA A 177 0.41 12.23 6.54
N GLY A 178 0.21 11.19 7.37
CA GLY A 178 1.05 10.90 8.51
C GLY A 178 0.71 11.73 9.76
N ARG A 179 1.56 11.60 10.80
CA ARG A 179 1.32 12.19 12.12
C ARG A 179 1.97 13.57 12.31
N SER A 180 2.77 14.01 11.35
CA SER A 180 3.43 15.32 11.42
C SER A 180 2.41 16.46 11.39
N LEU A 181 2.63 17.47 12.23
CA LEU A 181 1.76 18.64 12.27
C LEU A 181 1.93 19.47 10.98
N SER A 182 0.83 19.75 10.32
CA SER A 182 0.79 20.66 9.18
C SER A 182 -0.55 21.40 9.12
N LEU A 183 -0.56 22.57 8.49
CA LEU A 183 -1.80 23.32 8.32
C LEU A 183 -2.84 22.51 7.52
N SER A 184 -2.40 21.80 6.49
CA SER A 184 -3.28 20.97 5.64
C SER A 184 -3.91 19.77 6.34
N THR A 185 -3.47 19.44 7.57
CA THR A 185 -4.03 18.36 8.41
C THR A 185 -4.62 18.89 9.72
N HIS A 186 -4.64 20.22 9.89
CA HIS A 186 -5.24 20.85 11.05
C HIS A 186 -6.76 20.70 11.03
N TYR A 187 -7.36 20.41 12.20
CA TYR A 187 -8.79 20.06 12.29
C TYR A 187 -9.72 21.07 11.58
N SER A 188 -9.53 22.36 11.83
CA SER A 188 -10.37 23.43 11.23
C SER A 188 -10.19 23.56 9.71
N GLU A 189 -9.09 23.05 9.15
CA GLU A 189 -8.82 23.10 7.71
C GLU A 189 -9.39 21.86 6.99
N VAL A 190 -9.47 20.73 7.68
CA VAL A 190 -9.89 19.46 7.06
C VAL A 190 -11.31 19.04 7.36
N ASN A 191 -11.86 19.49 8.51
CA ASN A 191 -13.22 19.12 8.86
C ASN A 191 -14.22 19.75 7.89
N GLU A 192 -15.18 18.96 7.38
CA GLU A 192 -16.18 19.38 6.40
C GLU A 192 -15.59 19.95 5.08
N ASN A 193 -14.33 19.63 4.75
CA ASN A 193 -13.62 20.12 3.58
C ASN A 193 -13.10 18.98 2.70
N VAL A 194 -13.20 19.14 1.37
CA VAL A 194 -12.60 18.25 0.37
C VAL A 194 -11.64 19.10 -0.47
N MET A 195 -10.37 18.68 -0.54
CA MET A 195 -9.38 19.42 -1.31
C MET A 195 -8.57 18.50 -2.22
N ALA A 196 -8.39 18.92 -3.47
CA ALA A 196 -7.41 18.32 -4.36
C ALA A 196 -6.00 18.82 -4.01
N TYR A 197 -5.01 17.96 -4.13
CA TYR A 197 -3.62 18.31 -3.85
C TYR A 197 -2.67 17.61 -4.84
N SER A 198 -1.42 18.08 -4.90
CA SER A 198 -0.38 17.54 -5.78
C SER A 198 -0.77 17.49 -7.26
N LEU A 199 -1.48 18.52 -7.77
CA LEU A 199 -1.93 18.59 -9.16
C LEU A 199 -0.77 18.61 -10.19
N GLY A 200 0.40 19.10 -9.80
CA GLY A 200 1.61 19.09 -10.62
C GLY A 200 2.33 17.74 -10.69
N GLY A 201 1.80 16.71 -10.05
CA GLY A 201 2.34 15.36 -9.95
C GLY A 201 2.43 14.88 -8.50
N HIS A 202 1.82 13.75 -8.22
CA HIS A 202 1.91 13.07 -6.94
C HIS A 202 3.01 12.01 -6.99
N ARG A 203 3.83 11.90 -5.94
CA ARG A 203 4.98 10.96 -5.85
C ARG A 203 4.63 9.48 -6.00
N HIS A 204 3.36 9.10 -5.93
CA HIS A 204 2.90 7.75 -6.23
C HIS A 204 2.65 7.50 -7.74
N LEU A 205 2.66 8.54 -8.58
CA LEU A 205 2.43 8.36 -10.02
C LEU A 205 3.49 7.48 -10.70
N PRO A 206 4.81 7.71 -10.49
CA PRO A 206 5.83 6.84 -11.09
C PRO A 206 5.71 5.39 -10.64
N GLU A 207 5.40 5.15 -9.37
CA GLU A 207 5.17 3.83 -8.80
C GLU A 207 3.98 3.11 -9.50
N ILE A 208 2.85 3.79 -9.66
CA ILE A 208 1.68 3.27 -10.39
C ILE A 208 2.04 2.97 -11.84
N THR A 209 2.74 3.89 -12.48
CA THR A 209 3.12 3.77 -13.89
C THR A 209 4.08 2.61 -14.10
N GLN A 210 5.11 2.47 -13.27
CA GLN A 210 6.09 1.37 -13.31
C GLN A 210 5.39 0.01 -13.25
N GLU A 211 4.54 -0.19 -12.26
CA GLU A 211 3.90 -1.49 -12.04
C GLU A 211 2.85 -1.84 -13.10
N LEU A 212 2.07 -0.86 -13.55
CA LEU A 212 1.09 -1.09 -14.61
C LEU A 212 1.76 -1.27 -15.98
N ALA A 213 2.84 -0.54 -16.27
CA ALA A 213 3.59 -0.70 -17.52
C ALA A 213 4.28 -2.07 -17.62
N ALA A 214 4.63 -2.70 -16.51
CA ALA A 214 5.17 -4.06 -16.50
C ALA A 214 4.15 -5.13 -16.96
N LEU A 215 2.86 -4.80 -17.00
CA LEU A 215 1.79 -5.72 -17.42
C LEU A 215 1.45 -5.63 -18.90
N THR A 216 2.03 -4.69 -19.66
CA THR A 216 1.69 -4.43 -21.08
C THR A 216 2.89 -3.89 -21.84
N GLU A 217 2.90 -4.07 -23.14
CA GLU A 217 3.88 -3.44 -24.04
C GLU A 217 3.41 -2.05 -24.51
N GLU A 218 2.17 -1.67 -24.21
CA GLU A 218 1.62 -0.38 -24.59
C GLU A 218 2.15 0.74 -23.71
N LYS A 219 2.43 1.89 -24.30
CA LYS A 219 2.78 3.09 -23.53
C LYS A 219 1.55 3.62 -22.81
N LEU A 220 1.59 3.65 -21.49
CA LEU A 220 0.53 4.20 -20.67
C LEU A 220 0.65 5.72 -20.52
N SER A 221 -0.49 6.40 -20.54
CA SER A 221 -0.66 7.82 -20.24
C SER A 221 -1.63 7.90 -19.06
N ILE A 222 -1.09 8.15 -17.87
CA ILE A 222 -1.89 8.10 -16.62
C ILE A 222 -2.04 9.50 -16.05
N MET A 223 -3.29 9.98 -15.98
CA MET A 223 -3.66 11.13 -15.16
C MET A 223 -4.00 10.66 -13.76
N PHE A 224 -3.24 11.10 -12.76
CA PHE A 224 -3.48 10.76 -11.36
C PHE A 224 -3.82 11.99 -10.54
N LEU A 225 -5.05 12.03 -10.05
CA LEU A 225 -5.60 13.11 -9.22
C LEU A 225 -5.88 12.60 -7.82
N THR A 226 -5.43 13.36 -6.82
CA THR A 226 -5.57 12.99 -5.41
C THR A 226 -6.36 14.04 -4.63
N HIS A 227 -7.20 13.56 -3.70
CA HIS A 227 -7.97 14.40 -2.80
C HIS A 227 -7.81 13.95 -1.36
N LEU A 228 -7.75 14.92 -0.43
CA LEU A 228 -8.01 14.68 0.98
C LEU A 228 -9.49 14.93 1.26
N VAL A 229 -10.11 14.02 2.00
CA VAL A 229 -11.51 14.11 2.40
C VAL A 229 -11.63 14.01 3.93
N PRO A 230 -12.70 14.57 4.54
CA PRO A 230 -12.82 14.72 5.99
C PRO A 230 -13.19 13.39 6.68
N MET A 231 -12.33 12.40 6.52
CA MET A 231 -12.39 11.11 7.23
C MET A 231 -10.99 10.73 7.72
N THR A 232 -10.91 9.93 8.78
CA THR A 232 -9.62 9.55 9.35
C THR A 232 -8.90 8.54 8.46
N ARG A 233 -9.56 7.45 8.07
CA ARG A 233 -9.01 6.33 7.30
C ARG A 233 -9.85 6.02 6.08
N GLY A 234 -9.24 5.36 5.12
CA GLY A 234 -9.85 4.83 3.91
C GLY A 234 -9.33 5.52 2.66
N ILE A 235 -9.24 4.75 1.59
CA ILE A 235 -9.03 5.23 0.22
C ILE A 235 -10.19 4.73 -0.63
N LEU A 236 -10.69 5.61 -1.50
CA LEU A 236 -11.55 5.26 -2.61
C LEU A 236 -10.91 5.79 -3.89
N SER A 237 -10.55 4.88 -4.80
CA SER A 237 -10.05 5.24 -6.13
C SER A 237 -11.11 4.95 -7.18
N SER A 238 -11.34 5.91 -8.08
CA SER A 238 -12.19 5.78 -9.26
C SER A 238 -11.27 5.81 -10.48
N CYS A 239 -11.16 4.69 -11.18
CA CYS A 239 -10.32 4.53 -12.36
C CYS A 239 -11.17 4.47 -13.61
N TYR A 240 -10.78 5.20 -14.65
CA TYR A 240 -11.50 5.30 -15.91
C TYR A 240 -10.57 5.07 -17.09
N ALA A 241 -10.99 4.23 -18.02
CA ALA A 241 -10.28 4.01 -19.29
C ALA A 241 -11.26 3.69 -20.42
N ARG A 242 -10.85 3.87 -21.67
CA ARG A 242 -11.64 3.43 -22.82
C ARG A 242 -11.48 1.93 -23.02
N LEU A 243 -12.58 1.22 -23.27
CA LEU A 243 -12.52 -0.16 -23.68
C LEU A 243 -12.05 -0.24 -25.15
N ARG A 244 -11.25 -1.24 -25.46
CA ARG A 244 -10.89 -1.56 -26.85
C ARG A 244 -12.11 -2.11 -27.59
N SER A 245 -12.26 -1.75 -28.85
CA SER A 245 -13.38 -2.17 -29.71
C SER A 245 -13.51 -3.70 -29.88
N THR A 246 -12.41 -4.43 -29.70
CA THR A 246 -12.35 -5.90 -29.78
C THR A 246 -12.85 -6.61 -28.52
N SER A 247 -13.05 -5.88 -27.44
CA SER A 247 -13.50 -6.42 -26.14
C SER A 247 -15.03 -6.62 -26.07
N SER A 248 -15.76 -6.36 -27.15
CA SER A 248 -17.20 -6.62 -27.28
C SER A 248 -17.42 -8.10 -27.63
N GLY A 249 -17.26 -9.01 -26.64
CA GLY A 249 -17.42 -10.46 -26.85
C GLY A 249 -18.90 -10.88 -26.95
N ASN A 250 -19.16 -11.75 -27.88
CA ASN A 250 -20.23 -12.78 -27.98
C ASN A 250 -21.55 -12.57 -27.24
N GLY A 251 -22.22 -11.41 -27.34
CA GLY A 251 -23.64 -11.28 -27.00
C GLY A 251 -24.02 -11.30 -25.51
N SER A 252 -23.08 -11.41 -24.58
CA SER A 252 -23.30 -11.18 -23.16
C SER A 252 -23.21 -9.67 -22.84
N GLU A 253 -23.86 -9.23 -21.75
CA GLU A 253 -23.70 -7.85 -21.30
C GLU A 253 -22.23 -7.58 -20.96
N PRO A 254 -21.56 -6.59 -21.61
CA PRO A 254 -20.11 -6.36 -21.44
C PRO A 254 -19.68 -6.20 -19.99
N GLY A 255 -20.56 -5.75 -19.10
CA GLY A 255 -20.25 -5.61 -17.68
C GLY A 255 -20.22 -6.91 -16.88
N HIS A 256 -20.91 -7.96 -17.34
CA HIS A 256 -20.90 -9.27 -16.68
C HIS A 256 -19.57 -10.00 -16.97
N ASP A 257 -19.12 -9.98 -18.20
CA ASP A 257 -17.86 -10.62 -18.61
C ASP A 257 -16.67 -9.98 -17.91
N ILE A 258 -16.67 -8.64 -17.75
CA ILE A 258 -15.57 -7.93 -17.05
C ILE A 258 -15.54 -8.29 -15.57
N ARG A 259 -16.66 -8.37 -14.88
CA ARG A 259 -16.70 -8.78 -13.48
C ARG A 259 -16.17 -10.19 -13.28
N GLN A 260 -16.59 -11.12 -14.13
CA GLN A 260 -16.14 -12.50 -14.09
C GLN A 260 -14.62 -12.56 -14.30
N LEU A 261 -14.09 -11.84 -15.28
CA LEU A 261 -12.64 -11.76 -15.52
C LEU A 261 -11.87 -11.29 -14.26
N TYR A 262 -12.37 -10.25 -13.58
CA TYR A 262 -11.77 -9.77 -12.34
C TYR A 262 -11.85 -10.81 -11.22
N GLN A 263 -12.97 -11.54 -11.10
CA GLN A 263 -13.13 -12.63 -10.13
C GLN A 263 -12.16 -13.77 -10.39
N GLU A 264 -11.98 -14.16 -11.64
CA GLU A 264 -11.03 -15.20 -12.06
C GLU A 264 -9.59 -14.74 -11.79
N PHE A 265 -9.24 -13.49 -12.12
CA PHE A 265 -7.91 -12.93 -11.90
C PHE A 265 -7.52 -12.93 -10.40
N TYR A 266 -8.46 -12.61 -9.52
CA TYR A 266 -8.22 -12.53 -8.08
C TYR A 266 -8.64 -13.77 -7.29
N SER A 267 -8.96 -14.89 -7.95
CA SER A 267 -9.48 -16.11 -7.28
C SER A 267 -8.56 -16.65 -6.18
N ASP A 268 -7.24 -16.55 -6.37
CA ASP A 268 -6.22 -17.04 -5.45
C ASP A 268 -5.64 -15.93 -4.54
N HIS A 269 -6.29 -14.77 -4.48
CA HIS A 269 -5.84 -13.60 -3.73
C HIS A 269 -6.81 -13.27 -2.59
N PRO A 270 -6.51 -13.69 -1.34
CA PRO A 270 -7.46 -13.68 -0.23
C PRO A 270 -7.91 -12.27 0.18
N PHE A 271 -7.11 -11.24 -0.13
CA PHE A 271 -7.39 -9.87 0.28
C PHE A 271 -7.93 -8.97 -0.83
N VAL A 272 -8.24 -9.51 -2.01
CA VAL A 272 -8.94 -8.77 -3.06
C VAL A 272 -10.32 -9.36 -3.29
N VAL A 273 -11.36 -8.56 -3.06
CA VAL A 273 -12.75 -9.01 -3.19
C VAL A 273 -13.43 -8.22 -4.29
N VAL A 274 -13.86 -8.91 -5.35
CA VAL A 274 -14.66 -8.32 -6.44
C VAL A 274 -16.11 -8.25 -6.01
N THR A 275 -16.60 -7.03 -5.77
CA THR A 275 -17.91 -6.80 -5.18
C THR A 275 -19.02 -6.72 -6.23
N PRO A 276 -20.28 -7.09 -5.90
CA PRO A 276 -21.44 -6.97 -6.81
C PRO A 276 -21.99 -5.54 -6.90
N ARG A 277 -21.56 -4.64 -6.02
CA ARG A 277 -21.97 -3.23 -5.92
C ARG A 277 -20.77 -2.35 -5.60
N PRO A 278 -20.82 -1.04 -5.94
CA PRO A 278 -19.75 -0.12 -5.59
C PRO A 278 -19.42 -0.16 -4.10
N PRO A 279 -18.15 -0.36 -3.71
CA PRO A 279 -17.73 -0.41 -2.32
C PRO A 279 -17.70 0.97 -1.66
N GLN A 280 -17.67 0.97 -0.34
CA GLN A 280 -17.57 2.16 0.51
C GLN A 280 -16.38 2.04 1.46
N THR A 281 -15.74 3.16 1.78
CA THR A 281 -14.53 3.17 2.61
C THR A 281 -14.70 2.56 4.00
N LYS A 282 -15.88 2.69 4.62
CA LYS A 282 -16.17 2.04 5.92
C LYS A 282 -16.17 0.51 5.88
N GLN A 283 -16.39 -0.08 4.69
CA GLN A 283 -16.42 -1.54 4.54
C GLN A 283 -15.03 -2.18 4.60
N THR A 284 -13.98 -1.37 4.60
CA THR A 284 -12.59 -1.81 4.71
C THR A 284 -11.88 -1.29 5.96
N LEU A 285 -12.58 -0.56 6.83
CA LEU A 285 -11.98 0.05 8.02
C LEU A 285 -11.39 -1.00 8.96
N GLY A 286 -10.08 -0.95 9.15
CA GLY A 286 -9.34 -1.81 10.07
C GLY A 286 -9.04 -3.23 9.56
N ASN A 287 -9.43 -3.59 8.33
CA ASN A 287 -9.12 -4.89 7.75
C ASN A 287 -8.12 -4.80 6.57
N ASN A 288 -7.61 -5.96 6.14
CA ASN A 288 -6.61 -6.04 5.05
C ASN A 288 -7.23 -6.23 3.65
N GLN A 289 -8.52 -5.94 3.47
CA GLN A 289 -9.17 -6.14 2.17
C GLN A 289 -9.04 -4.92 1.25
N CYS A 290 -8.90 -5.19 -0.04
CA CYS A 290 -9.18 -4.27 -1.13
C CYS A 290 -10.47 -4.73 -1.83
N LEU A 291 -11.53 -3.92 -1.76
CA LEU A 291 -12.78 -4.18 -2.43
C LEU A 291 -12.76 -3.52 -3.81
N VAL A 292 -13.02 -4.30 -4.86
CA VAL A 292 -12.93 -3.85 -6.26
C VAL A 292 -14.28 -4.06 -6.96
N TYR A 293 -14.76 -3.03 -7.66
CA TYR A 293 -16.00 -3.08 -8.45
C TYR A 293 -15.73 -2.60 -9.89
N PRO A 294 -15.54 -3.50 -10.85
CA PRO A 294 -15.47 -3.16 -12.27
C PRO A 294 -16.86 -3.05 -12.87
N THR A 295 -17.07 -2.06 -13.72
CA THR A 295 -18.30 -1.86 -14.50
C THR A 295 -18.03 -1.10 -15.79
N VAL A 296 -18.98 -1.14 -16.73
CA VAL A 296 -18.92 -0.39 -18.00
C VAL A 296 -20.03 0.64 -18.04
N ASP A 297 -19.66 1.89 -18.30
CA ASP A 297 -20.67 2.88 -18.72
C ASP A 297 -21.02 2.65 -20.19
N GLN A 298 -22.17 2.04 -20.42
CA GLN A 298 -22.67 1.68 -21.75
C GLN A 298 -22.84 2.89 -22.68
N ARG A 299 -23.07 4.09 -22.14
CA ARG A 299 -23.27 5.31 -22.94
C ARG A 299 -21.96 5.82 -23.53
N THR A 300 -20.87 5.64 -22.81
CA THR A 300 -19.54 6.18 -23.20
C THR A 300 -18.53 5.12 -23.63
N GLY A 301 -18.87 3.82 -23.45
CA GLY A 301 -17.95 2.70 -23.71
C GLY A 301 -16.73 2.69 -22.79
N ARG A 302 -16.83 3.31 -21.60
CA ARG A 302 -15.71 3.37 -20.66
C ARG A 302 -15.81 2.30 -19.59
N LEU A 303 -14.68 1.66 -19.32
CA LEU A 303 -14.50 0.92 -18.08
C LEU A 303 -14.42 1.91 -16.93
N ILE A 304 -15.14 1.61 -15.87
CA ILE A 304 -15.05 2.28 -14.56
C ILE A 304 -14.72 1.21 -13.54
N VAL A 305 -13.64 1.41 -12.78
CA VAL A 305 -13.30 0.53 -11.66
C VAL A 305 -13.23 1.35 -10.39
N ILE A 306 -14.05 0.97 -9.40
CA ILE A 306 -13.99 1.55 -8.07
C ILE A 306 -13.25 0.59 -7.15
N SER A 307 -12.24 1.07 -6.44
CA SER A 307 -11.56 0.30 -5.41
C SER A 307 -11.58 1.02 -4.06
N CYS A 308 -11.71 0.26 -2.98
CA CYS A 308 -11.66 0.76 -1.61
C CYS A 308 -10.74 -0.11 -0.75
N LEU A 309 -9.96 0.55 0.10
CA LEU A 309 -9.13 -0.11 1.12
C LEU A 309 -8.91 0.80 2.34
N ASP A 310 -8.48 0.23 3.47
CA ASP A 310 -7.94 1.03 4.58
C ASP A 310 -6.48 1.41 4.26
N ASN A 311 -6.21 2.72 4.20
CA ASN A 311 -4.89 3.24 3.85
C ASN A 311 -3.78 2.91 4.84
N LEU A 312 -4.12 2.58 6.09
CA LEU A 312 -3.14 2.16 7.11
C LEU A 312 -2.99 0.64 7.22
N VAL A 313 -3.99 -0.14 6.77
CA VAL A 313 -3.92 -1.61 6.79
C VAL A 313 -3.50 -2.15 5.43
N LYS A 314 -4.43 -2.43 4.51
CA LYS A 314 -4.06 -2.91 3.15
C LYS A 314 -3.18 -1.91 2.39
N GLY A 315 -3.35 -0.62 2.67
CA GLY A 315 -2.52 0.43 2.06
C GLY A 315 -1.12 0.59 2.70
N ALA A 316 -0.81 -0.06 3.83
CA ALA A 316 0.47 0.12 4.53
C ALA A 316 0.82 -1.09 5.42
N ALA A 317 0.42 -1.09 6.69
CA ALA A 317 0.87 -2.03 7.70
C ALA A 317 0.39 -3.47 7.44
N GLY A 318 -0.85 -3.64 7.01
CA GLY A 318 -1.39 -4.97 6.70
C GLY A 318 -0.71 -5.60 5.49
N GLN A 319 -0.48 -4.82 4.42
CA GLN A 319 0.31 -5.25 3.27
C GLN A 319 1.74 -5.64 3.68
N ALA A 320 2.35 -4.88 4.60
CA ALA A 320 3.69 -5.18 5.10
C ALA A 320 3.73 -6.51 5.86
N VAL A 321 2.72 -6.80 6.69
CA VAL A 321 2.59 -8.10 7.38
C VAL A 321 2.30 -9.22 6.39
N GLN A 322 1.46 -9.00 5.37
CA GLN A 322 1.21 -9.95 4.29
C GLN A 322 2.51 -10.30 3.55
N ASN A 323 3.36 -9.31 3.25
CA ASN A 323 4.69 -9.51 2.67
C ASN A 323 5.60 -10.32 3.60
N MET A 324 5.67 -9.96 4.88
CA MET A 324 6.45 -10.73 5.88
C MET A 324 6.00 -12.19 5.92
N ASN A 325 4.70 -12.46 5.91
CA ASN A 325 4.17 -13.82 5.94
C ASN A 325 4.72 -14.66 4.79
N LEU A 326 4.68 -14.14 3.56
CA LEU A 326 5.25 -14.80 2.39
C LEU A 326 6.78 -14.98 2.48
N MET A 327 7.51 -13.91 2.86
CA MET A 327 8.97 -13.94 3.02
C MET A 327 9.43 -14.99 4.03
N CYS A 328 8.60 -15.29 5.03
CA CYS A 328 8.92 -16.18 6.14
C CYS A 328 8.23 -17.55 6.04
N GLY A 329 7.47 -17.80 4.96
CA GLY A 329 6.80 -19.08 4.72
C GLY A 329 5.60 -19.33 5.62
N PHE A 330 4.99 -18.29 6.19
CA PHE A 330 3.73 -18.38 6.90
C PHE A 330 2.54 -18.32 5.91
N PRO A 331 1.36 -18.82 6.30
CA PRO A 331 0.15 -18.55 5.53
C PRO A 331 -0.07 -17.05 5.37
N GLU A 332 -0.40 -16.64 4.16
CA GLU A 332 -0.48 -15.21 3.76
C GLU A 332 -1.43 -14.40 4.64
N GLU A 333 -2.51 -15.03 5.10
CA GLU A 333 -3.59 -14.43 5.88
C GLU A 333 -3.28 -14.30 7.38
N THR A 334 -2.23 -14.93 7.87
CA THR A 334 -1.94 -15.00 9.31
C THR A 334 -1.93 -13.60 9.94
N SER A 335 -2.75 -13.42 10.99
CA SER A 335 -2.95 -12.14 11.72
C SER A 335 -3.65 -11.02 10.93
N LEU A 336 -4.17 -11.31 9.73
CA LEU A 336 -4.82 -10.34 8.85
C LEU A 336 -6.30 -10.62 8.60
N GLU A 337 -6.87 -11.61 9.28
CA GLU A 337 -8.23 -12.12 9.08
C GLU A 337 -9.31 -11.26 9.76
N ALA A 338 -8.92 -10.16 10.42
CA ALA A 338 -9.86 -9.29 11.12
C ALA A 338 -10.90 -8.71 10.15
N LEU A 339 -12.17 -8.77 10.54
CA LEU A 339 -13.26 -8.12 9.81
C LEU A 339 -13.19 -6.60 9.98
N ALA A 340 -13.79 -5.88 9.02
CA ALA A 340 -13.91 -4.43 9.12
C ALA A 340 -14.75 -4.00 10.33
N VAL A 341 -14.38 -2.88 10.93
CA VAL A 341 -15.19 -2.21 11.95
C VAL A 341 -16.24 -1.35 11.25
N TYR A 342 -17.48 -1.82 11.27
CA TYR A 342 -18.60 -1.14 10.62
C TYR A 342 -19.75 -0.95 11.61
N PRO A 343 -20.46 0.19 11.70
CA PRO A 343 -20.40 1.36 10.83
C PRO A 343 -19.22 2.29 11.00
#